data_d5b4a07234a34598df8776f70986a247
#
_entry.id   d5b4a07234a34598df8776f70986a247
#
_cell.length_a   1.000
_cell.length_b   1.000
_cell.length_c   1.000
_cell.angle_alpha   90.00
_cell.angle_beta   90.00
_cell.angle_gamma   90.00
#
_symmetry.space_group_name_H-M   'P 1'
#
loop_
_entity.id
_entity.type
_entity.pdbx_description
1 polymer ?
#
loop_
_entity_poly.entity_id
_entity_poly.type
_entity_poly.pdbx_seq_one_letter_code
_entity_poly.pdbx_strand_id
1 'polypeptide(L)'
;MTIKPEIADIKESFIKELQLRYNISPDEASDKQIYQVLSSIIVEFLKKKRQKFINKVHSDGKKQVYYLSMEFLMGRSLKTSLYNLEMQKQATKVLKDMGISINGIYECEPDAGLGNGGLGRLAACYLDALAADGYHATGYSICYEYGIFKQKLEDGWQTELPDNWLPGGSVWLVPVPSKAVEVRFDGELKEYWDNQYHCVTHENYTSVSYTHLTLPTT
;
A
#
# COMPACT_ATOMS: atom_id res chain seq x y z
N MET A 1 -2.43 7.10 -24.32
CA MET A 1 -1.91 8.46 -24.07
C MET A 1 -1.78 8.61 -22.56
N THR A 2 -0.57 8.59 -22.03
CA THR A 2 -0.30 8.83 -20.62
C THR A 2 -0.37 10.33 -20.41
N ILE A 3 -1.38 10.82 -19.71
CA ILE A 3 -1.46 12.24 -19.33
C ILE A 3 -0.40 12.44 -18.25
N LYS A 4 0.79 12.93 -18.64
CA LYS A 4 1.78 13.40 -17.66
C LYS A 4 1.28 14.74 -17.15
N PRO A 5 1.11 14.91 -15.83
CA PRO A 5 0.74 16.23 -15.30
C PRO A 5 1.86 17.23 -15.59
N GLU A 6 1.49 18.46 -15.87
CA GLU A 6 2.45 19.53 -15.97
C GLU A 6 3.04 19.85 -14.59
N ILE A 7 4.24 20.42 -14.58
CA ILE A 7 4.92 20.79 -13.31
C ILE A 7 4.06 21.79 -12.52
N ALA A 8 3.36 22.69 -13.22
CA ALA A 8 2.45 23.66 -12.62
C ALA A 8 1.30 22.98 -11.87
N ASP A 9 0.69 21.94 -12.46
CA ASP A 9 -0.42 21.20 -11.86
C ASP A 9 -0.02 20.49 -10.56
N ILE A 10 1.21 19.91 -10.54
CA ILE A 10 1.75 19.25 -9.35
C ILE A 10 2.01 20.27 -8.25
N LYS A 11 2.61 21.42 -8.60
CA LYS A 11 2.92 22.47 -7.64
C LYS A 11 1.67 23.08 -7.03
N GLU A 12 0.67 23.40 -7.85
CA GLU A 12 -0.60 23.94 -7.38
C GLU A 12 -1.32 22.93 -6.46
N SER A 13 -1.42 21.65 -6.86
CA SER A 13 -2.00 20.61 -6.06
C SER A 13 -1.27 20.43 -4.72
N PHE A 14 0.05 20.52 -4.73
CA PHE A 14 0.88 20.38 -3.55
C PHE A 14 0.64 21.52 -2.53
N ILE A 15 0.66 22.77 -2.99
CA ILE A 15 0.40 23.94 -2.13
C ILE A 15 -1.02 23.87 -1.56
N LYS A 16 -2.00 23.54 -2.41
CA LYS A 16 -3.40 23.41 -2.02
C LYS A 16 -3.60 22.32 -0.94
N GLU A 17 -2.98 21.16 -1.12
CA GLU A 17 -3.07 20.04 -0.14
C GLU A 17 -2.39 20.40 1.20
N LEU A 18 -1.25 21.09 1.19
CA LEU A 18 -0.63 21.60 2.42
C LEU A 18 -1.56 22.56 3.17
N GLN A 19 -2.15 23.49 2.43
CA GLN A 19 -3.08 24.46 3.00
C GLN A 19 -4.34 23.77 3.56
N LEU A 20 -4.91 22.82 2.82
CA LEU A 20 -6.14 22.13 3.25
C LEU A 20 -5.94 21.23 4.47
N ARG A 21 -4.80 20.52 4.54
CA ARG A 21 -4.55 19.53 5.62
C ARG A 21 -3.96 20.13 6.87
N TYR A 22 -3.07 21.11 6.71
CA TYR A 22 -2.26 21.61 7.81
C TYR A 22 -2.39 23.12 8.03
N ASN A 23 -3.03 23.84 7.10
CA ASN A 23 -3.14 25.31 7.11
C ASN A 23 -1.78 26.01 7.18
N ILE A 24 -0.77 25.51 6.45
CA ILE A 24 0.60 26.02 6.42
C ILE A 24 1.07 26.23 4.97
N SER A 25 2.12 27.06 4.84
CA SER A 25 2.86 27.24 3.59
C SER A 25 3.97 26.18 3.40
N PRO A 26 4.54 26.01 2.21
CA PRO A 26 5.64 25.06 1.99
C PRO A 26 6.88 25.32 2.86
N ASP A 27 7.17 26.57 3.18
CA ASP A 27 8.35 26.95 3.97
C ASP A 27 8.19 26.61 5.46
N GLU A 28 6.96 26.45 5.95
CA GLU A 28 6.63 26.10 7.32
C GLU A 28 6.47 24.58 7.49
N ALA A 29 6.38 23.84 6.39
CA ALA A 29 6.08 22.42 6.41
C ALA A 29 7.31 21.59 6.79
N SER A 30 7.12 20.65 7.71
CA SER A 30 8.12 19.63 8.03
C SER A 30 8.24 18.60 6.90
N ASP A 31 9.41 17.97 6.77
CA ASP A 31 9.66 16.91 5.78
C ASP A 31 8.60 15.80 5.83
N LYS A 32 8.10 15.46 7.02
CA LYS A 32 7.04 14.46 7.19
C LYS A 32 5.70 14.91 6.61
N GLN A 33 5.32 16.18 6.77
CA GLN A 33 4.10 16.74 6.17
C GLN A 33 4.24 16.81 4.66
N ILE A 34 5.40 17.21 4.16
CA ILE A 34 5.74 17.22 2.73
C ILE A 34 5.64 15.81 2.14
N TYR A 35 6.23 14.80 2.82
CA TYR A 35 6.12 13.40 2.44
C TYR A 35 4.65 12.95 2.33
N GLN A 36 3.84 13.25 3.33
CA GLN A 36 2.43 12.84 3.35
C GLN A 36 1.62 13.47 2.22
N VAL A 37 1.83 14.76 1.95
CA VAL A 37 1.15 15.46 0.86
C VAL A 37 1.61 14.95 -0.49
N LEU A 38 2.91 14.85 -0.73
CA LEU A 38 3.44 14.33 -1.99
C LEU A 38 2.94 12.91 -2.27
N SER A 39 3.02 12.04 -1.26
CA SER A 39 2.56 10.66 -1.39
C SER A 39 1.06 10.56 -1.69
N SER A 40 0.22 11.40 -1.07
CA SER A 40 -1.22 11.41 -1.37
C SER A 40 -1.53 11.85 -2.80
N ILE A 41 -0.81 12.82 -3.33
CA ILE A 41 -0.94 13.22 -4.73
C ILE A 41 -0.58 12.06 -5.66
N ILE A 42 0.52 11.35 -5.37
CA ILE A 42 0.95 10.18 -6.15
C ILE A 42 -0.09 9.06 -6.08
N VAL A 43 -0.67 8.79 -4.91
CA VAL A 43 -1.74 7.80 -4.73
C VAL A 43 -2.95 8.10 -5.64
N GLU A 44 -3.33 9.36 -5.79
CA GLU A 44 -4.43 9.73 -6.70
C GLU A 44 -4.09 9.45 -8.19
N PHE A 45 -2.85 9.66 -8.60
CA PHE A 45 -2.42 9.28 -9.95
C PHE A 45 -2.43 7.75 -10.13
N LEU A 46 -1.95 7.00 -9.13
CA LEU A 46 -1.97 5.54 -9.15
C LEU A 46 -3.41 5.00 -9.22
N LYS A 47 -4.34 5.54 -8.44
CA LYS A 47 -5.77 5.17 -8.49
C LYS A 47 -6.35 5.36 -9.90
N LYS A 48 -6.07 6.51 -10.54
CA LYS A 48 -6.54 6.80 -11.90
C LYS A 48 -5.94 5.83 -12.92
N LYS A 49 -4.64 5.53 -12.83
CA LYS A 49 -3.96 4.56 -13.70
C LYS A 49 -4.53 3.15 -13.50
N ARG A 50 -4.67 2.72 -12.25
CA ARG A 50 -5.25 1.42 -11.88
C ARG A 50 -6.67 1.26 -12.42
N GLN A 51 -7.53 2.26 -12.26
CA GLN A 51 -8.91 2.18 -12.76
C GLN A 51 -8.98 1.99 -14.28
N LYS A 52 -8.14 2.71 -15.02
CA LYS A 52 -8.04 2.53 -16.49
C LYS A 52 -7.60 1.12 -16.85
N PHE A 53 -6.61 0.59 -16.14
CA PHE A 53 -6.11 -0.76 -16.37
C PHE A 53 -7.16 -1.83 -16.06
N ILE A 54 -7.84 -1.73 -14.90
CA ILE A 54 -8.92 -2.63 -14.52
C ILE A 54 -10.03 -2.63 -15.56
N ASN A 55 -10.48 -1.46 -15.99
CA ASN A 55 -11.53 -1.37 -17.01
C ASN A 55 -11.12 -2.07 -18.30
N LYS A 56 -9.88 -1.89 -18.74
CA LYS A 56 -9.34 -2.58 -19.92
C LYS A 56 -9.30 -4.10 -19.76
N VAL A 57 -8.83 -4.59 -18.61
CA VAL A 57 -8.76 -6.04 -18.32
C VAL A 57 -10.15 -6.66 -18.35
N HIS A 58 -11.15 -5.98 -17.75
CA HIS A 58 -12.54 -6.44 -17.76
C HIS A 58 -13.13 -6.46 -19.17
N SER A 59 -12.90 -5.42 -19.98
CA SER A 59 -13.39 -5.39 -21.36
C SER A 59 -12.76 -6.45 -22.26
N ASP A 60 -11.49 -6.77 -22.01
CA ASP A 60 -10.74 -7.76 -22.81
C ASP A 60 -11.03 -9.21 -22.36
N GLY A 61 -11.75 -9.43 -21.25
CA GLY A 61 -12.07 -10.75 -20.69
C GLY A 61 -10.83 -11.57 -20.28
N LYS A 62 -9.73 -10.90 -19.93
CA LYS A 62 -8.45 -11.55 -19.62
C LYS A 62 -8.48 -12.24 -18.25
N LYS A 63 -7.72 -13.33 -18.14
CA LYS A 63 -7.48 -14.02 -16.87
C LYS A 63 -6.80 -13.09 -15.86
N GLN A 64 -7.17 -13.25 -14.60
CA GLN A 64 -6.57 -12.54 -13.48
C GLN A 64 -5.73 -13.50 -12.65
N VAL A 65 -4.63 -13.01 -12.12
CA VAL A 65 -3.73 -13.75 -11.23
C VAL A 65 -3.97 -13.30 -9.80
N TYR A 66 -4.21 -14.25 -8.91
CA TYR A 66 -4.33 -14.02 -7.47
C TYR A 66 -3.16 -14.71 -6.77
N TYR A 67 -2.31 -13.91 -6.15
CA TYR A 67 -1.13 -14.41 -5.45
C TYR A 67 -1.32 -14.29 -3.94
N LEU A 68 -1.46 -15.43 -3.27
CA LEU A 68 -1.62 -15.48 -1.82
C LEU A 68 -0.27 -15.72 -1.16
N SER A 69 0.13 -14.84 -0.27
CA SER A 69 1.34 -14.99 0.53
C SER A 69 1.11 -14.41 1.92
N MET A 70 1.75 -14.98 2.93
CA MET A 70 1.72 -14.43 4.28
C MET A 70 2.57 -13.15 4.39
N GLU A 71 3.49 -12.91 3.45
CA GLU A 71 4.43 -11.81 3.47
C GLU A 71 4.61 -11.20 2.08
N PHE A 72 4.72 -9.86 2.05
CA PHE A 72 5.19 -9.10 0.90
C PHE A 72 6.20 -8.05 1.36
N LEU A 73 7.49 -8.31 1.13
CA LEU A 73 8.55 -7.36 1.45
C LEU A 73 8.67 -6.31 0.34
N MET A 74 7.80 -5.31 0.40
CA MET A 74 7.64 -4.30 -0.66
C MET A 74 8.71 -3.21 -0.62
N GLY A 75 9.23 -2.87 0.56
CA GLY A 75 10.08 -1.72 0.76
C GLY A 75 9.29 -0.40 0.76
N ARG A 76 9.94 0.68 0.30
CA ARG A 76 9.37 2.04 0.25
C ARG A 76 8.66 2.29 -1.07
N SER A 77 7.51 2.94 -1.04
CA SER A 77 6.60 3.09 -2.17
C SER A 77 6.77 4.39 -2.95
N LEU A 78 7.11 5.51 -2.30
CA LEU A 78 7.14 6.84 -2.93
C LEU A 78 8.12 6.92 -4.10
N LYS A 79 9.38 6.53 -3.88
CA LYS A 79 10.43 6.62 -4.90
C LYS A 79 10.12 5.72 -6.09
N THR A 80 9.69 4.48 -5.83
CA THR A 80 9.32 3.51 -6.86
C THR A 80 8.10 3.99 -7.67
N SER A 81 7.07 4.51 -6.99
CA SER A 81 5.87 5.03 -7.65
C SER A 81 6.16 6.24 -8.53
N LEU A 82 6.99 7.17 -8.05
CA LEU A 82 7.44 8.32 -8.87
C LEU A 82 8.19 7.88 -10.11
N TYR A 83 9.05 6.86 -9.99
CA TYR A 83 9.79 6.30 -11.13
C TYR A 83 8.83 5.64 -12.13
N ASN A 84 7.94 4.77 -11.68
CA ASN A 84 7.00 4.03 -12.53
C ASN A 84 5.92 4.92 -13.19
N LEU A 85 5.61 6.06 -12.58
CA LEU A 85 4.76 7.10 -13.17
C LEU A 85 5.53 8.06 -14.07
N GLU A 86 6.85 7.93 -14.16
CA GLU A 86 7.77 8.86 -14.86
C GLU A 86 7.63 10.31 -14.35
N MET A 87 7.29 10.50 -13.09
CA MET A 87 7.06 11.79 -12.44
C MET A 87 8.23 12.26 -11.58
N GLN A 88 9.30 11.47 -11.44
CA GLN A 88 10.42 11.77 -10.56
C GLN A 88 11.06 13.15 -10.86
N LYS A 89 11.30 13.45 -12.14
CA LYS A 89 11.92 14.72 -12.55
C LYS A 89 11.03 15.91 -12.21
N GLN A 90 9.73 15.79 -12.43
CA GLN A 90 8.76 16.84 -12.13
C GLN A 90 8.66 17.10 -10.63
N ALA A 91 8.49 16.03 -9.83
CA ALA A 91 8.44 16.14 -8.38
C ALA A 91 9.72 16.73 -7.80
N THR A 92 10.89 16.26 -8.27
CA THR A 92 12.19 16.81 -7.86
C THR A 92 12.30 18.31 -8.16
N LYS A 93 11.86 18.74 -9.35
CA LYS A 93 11.88 20.16 -9.72
C LYS A 93 10.95 20.99 -8.86
N VAL A 94 9.72 20.54 -8.64
CA VAL A 94 8.74 21.25 -7.79
C VAL A 94 9.29 21.45 -6.38
N LEU A 95 9.83 20.39 -5.76
CA LEU A 95 10.41 20.49 -4.41
C LEU A 95 11.65 21.39 -4.39
N LYS A 96 12.53 21.26 -5.37
CA LYS A 96 13.74 22.10 -5.49
C LYS A 96 13.40 23.58 -5.62
N ASP A 97 12.37 23.93 -6.41
CA ASP A 97 11.90 25.31 -6.60
C ASP A 97 11.32 25.89 -5.29
N MET A 98 11.00 25.05 -4.31
CA MET A 98 10.59 25.41 -2.95
C MET A 98 11.69 25.24 -1.91
N GLY A 99 12.96 25.01 -2.33
CA GLY A 99 14.09 24.82 -1.42
C GLY A 99 14.15 23.47 -0.70
N ILE A 100 13.34 22.48 -1.11
CA ILE A 100 13.19 21.20 -0.44
C ILE A 100 14.00 20.11 -1.16
N SER A 101 14.73 19.30 -0.39
CA SER A 101 15.46 18.14 -0.92
C SER A 101 14.58 16.89 -0.98
N ILE A 102 14.34 16.36 -2.18
CA ILE A 102 13.57 15.13 -2.36
C ILE A 102 14.20 13.92 -1.62
N ASN A 103 15.51 13.89 -1.45
CA ASN A 103 16.19 12.80 -0.75
C ASN A 103 15.83 12.78 0.74
N GLY A 104 15.71 13.94 1.39
CA GLY A 104 15.21 14.04 2.77
C GLY A 104 13.78 13.51 2.88
N ILE A 105 12.95 13.80 1.89
CA ILE A 105 11.56 13.34 1.85
C ILE A 105 11.47 11.81 1.71
N TYR A 106 12.34 11.18 0.92
CA TYR A 106 12.39 9.71 0.83
C TYR A 106 12.74 9.04 2.15
N GLU A 107 13.56 9.67 3.00
CA GLU A 107 13.92 9.12 4.31
C GLU A 107 12.79 9.20 5.35
N CYS A 108 11.77 10.00 5.09
CA CYS A 108 10.58 10.07 5.95
C CYS A 108 9.64 8.85 5.80
N GLU A 109 9.80 8.06 4.73
CA GLU A 109 8.98 6.88 4.48
C GLU A 109 9.52 5.67 5.26
N PRO A 110 8.74 5.08 6.17
CA PRO A 110 9.10 3.80 6.77
C PRO A 110 8.96 2.66 5.75
N ASP A 111 9.76 1.62 5.88
CA ASP A 111 9.55 0.39 5.14
C ASP A 111 8.22 -0.25 5.55
N ALA A 112 7.49 -0.78 4.59
CA ALA A 112 6.25 -1.47 4.89
C ALA A 112 6.51 -2.75 5.70
N GLY A 113 5.96 -2.83 6.91
CA GLY A 113 6.12 -3.97 7.84
C GLY A 113 5.30 -5.20 7.44
N LEU A 114 5.22 -5.51 6.14
CA LEU A 114 4.41 -6.58 5.56
C LEU A 114 5.23 -7.82 5.19
N GLY A 115 6.52 -7.84 5.46
CA GLY A 115 7.39 -8.96 5.16
C GLY A 115 8.76 -8.82 5.82
N ASN A 116 9.52 -9.91 5.89
CA ASN A 116 10.80 -9.92 6.59
C ASN A 116 11.94 -10.56 5.81
N GLY A 117 11.69 -11.64 5.08
CA GLY A 117 12.77 -12.43 4.47
C GLY A 117 12.54 -12.76 3.00
N GLY A 118 13.21 -13.84 2.56
CA GLY A 118 13.21 -14.29 1.17
C GLY A 118 11.84 -14.63 0.61
N LEU A 119 10.95 -15.22 1.43
CA LEU A 119 9.58 -15.53 1.03
C LEU A 119 8.82 -14.26 0.63
N GLY A 120 8.84 -13.24 1.50
CA GLY A 120 8.18 -11.97 1.24
C GLY A 120 8.81 -11.20 0.08
N ARG A 121 10.14 -11.26 -0.06
CA ARG A 121 10.81 -10.61 -1.21
C ARG A 121 10.51 -11.31 -2.53
N LEU A 122 10.45 -12.64 -2.55
CA LEU A 122 10.06 -13.40 -3.74
C LEU A 122 8.65 -13.03 -4.20
N ALA A 123 7.70 -12.95 -3.27
CA ALA A 123 6.32 -12.54 -3.54
C ALA A 123 6.26 -11.12 -4.14
N ALA A 124 7.02 -10.16 -3.58
CA ALA A 124 7.12 -8.80 -4.10
C ALA A 124 7.71 -8.78 -5.53
N CYS A 125 8.77 -9.55 -5.80
CA CYS A 125 9.37 -9.63 -7.12
C CYS A 125 8.42 -10.25 -8.16
N TYR A 126 7.61 -11.23 -7.78
CA TYR A 126 6.60 -11.80 -8.69
C TYR A 126 5.52 -10.77 -9.05
N LEU A 127 5.06 -9.96 -8.10
CA LEU A 127 4.11 -8.89 -8.42
C LEU A 127 4.70 -7.85 -9.36
N ASP A 128 5.97 -7.48 -9.15
CA ASP A 128 6.69 -6.56 -10.04
C ASP A 128 6.81 -7.13 -11.46
N ALA A 129 7.19 -8.41 -11.59
CA ALA A 129 7.31 -9.09 -12.89
C ALA A 129 5.95 -9.17 -13.61
N LEU A 130 4.89 -9.58 -12.90
CA LEU A 130 3.53 -9.64 -13.44
C LEU A 130 3.04 -8.26 -13.91
N ALA A 131 3.35 -7.21 -13.16
CA ALA A 131 3.02 -5.83 -13.55
C ALA A 131 3.81 -5.38 -14.78
N ALA A 132 5.11 -5.68 -14.85
CA ALA A 132 5.97 -5.35 -15.99
C ALA A 132 5.49 -6.02 -17.28
N ASP A 133 5.04 -7.27 -17.20
CA ASP A 133 4.51 -8.05 -18.32
C ASP A 133 3.06 -7.72 -18.65
N GLY A 134 2.42 -6.82 -17.91
CA GLY A 134 1.05 -6.34 -18.15
C GLY A 134 -0.04 -7.33 -17.73
N TYR A 135 0.26 -8.27 -16.83
CA TYR A 135 -0.76 -9.14 -16.24
C TYR A 135 -1.55 -8.41 -15.17
N HIS A 136 -2.86 -8.68 -15.12
CA HIS A 136 -3.70 -8.24 -14.00
C HIS A 136 -3.49 -9.20 -12.82
N ALA A 137 -2.71 -8.75 -11.85
CA ALA A 137 -2.39 -9.52 -10.67
C ALA A 137 -2.82 -8.78 -9.39
N THR A 138 -3.24 -9.55 -8.39
CA THR A 138 -3.53 -9.04 -7.05
C THR A 138 -2.84 -9.93 -6.03
N GLY A 139 -2.02 -9.34 -5.17
CA GLY A 139 -1.45 -10.00 -4.00
C GLY A 139 -2.41 -9.90 -2.81
N TYR A 140 -2.58 -11.00 -2.10
CA TYR A 140 -3.36 -11.07 -0.86
C TYR A 140 -2.45 -11.46 0.29
N SER A 141 -2.50 -10.71 1.37
CA SER A 141 -1.74 -10.93 2.59
C SER A 141 -2.49 -10.40 3.81
N ILE A 142 -1.93 -10.65 4.97
CA ILE A 142 -2.38 -10.04 6.22
C ILE A 142 -1.79 -8.63 6.33
N CYS A 143 -2.60 -7.65 6.67
CA CYS A 143 -2.12 -6.31 7.02
C CYS A 143 -1.67 -6.31 8.48
N TYR A 144 -0.41 -6.63 8.71
CA TYR A 144 0.16 -6.63 10.06
C TYR A 144 0.16 -5.22 10.65
N GLU A 145 -0.36 -5.07 11.85
CA GLU A 145 -0.36 -3.80 12.59
C GLU A 145 1.07 -3.39 12.99
N TYR A 146 1.85 -4.39 13.41
CA TYR A 146 3.29 -4.26 13.67
C TYR A 146 4.05 -5.15 12.70
N GLY A 147 5.20 -4.67 12.21
CA GLY A 147 6.16 -5.52 11.52
C GLY A 147 6.67 -6.64 12.44
N ILE A 148 7.46 -7.58 11.90
CA ILE A 148 7.92 -8.73 12.70
C ILE A 148 8.68 -8.24 13.93
N PHE A 149 9.71 -7.41 13.75
CA PHE A 149 10.36 -6.63 14.82
C PHE A 149 11.35 -5.64 14.22
N LYS A 150 11.67 -4.60 14.98
CA LYS A 150 12.72 -3.65 14.66
C LYS A 150 13.98 -4.03 15.42
N GLN A 151 15.08 -4.28 14.71
CA GLN A 151 16.36 -4.59 15.31
C GLN A 151 17.05 -3.33 15.80
N LYS A 152 17.64 -3.41 17.01
CA LYS A 152 18.51 -2.40 17.59
C LYS A 152 19.76 -3.10 18.15
N LEU A 153 20.88 -2.42 18.11
CA LEU A 153 22.09 -2.88 18.79
C LEU A 153 22.28 -2.05 20.06
N GLU A 154 22.34 -2.72 21.21
CA GLU A 154 22.65 -2.12 22.51
C GLU A 154 23.79 -2.91 23.14
N ASP A 155 24.84 -2.23 23.52
CA ASP A 155 26.04 -2.81 24.14
C ASP A 155 26.65 -3.99 23.39
N GLY A 156 26.55 -3.98 22.06
CA GLY A 156 27.04 -5.06 21.18
C GLY A 156 26.06 -6.25 21.02
N TRP A 157 24.90 -6.20 21.64
CA TRP A 157 23.87 -7.22 21.54
C TRP A 157 22.68 -6.74 20.71
N GLN A 158 22.06 -7.68 19.99
CA GLN A 158 20.82 -7.41 19.29
C GLN A 158 19.66 -7.33 20.29
N THR A 159 18.87 -6.28 20.16
CA THR A 159 17.61 -6.07 20.90
C THR A 159 16.47 -5.90 19.90
N GLU A 160 15.36 -6.56 20.17
CA GLU A 160 14.14 -6.47 19.36
C GLU A 160 13.17 -5.46 19.97
N LEU A 161 12.65 -4.59 19.11
CA LEU A 161 11.64 -3.60 19.46
C LEU A 161 10.39 -3.79 18.58
N PRO A 162 9.19 -3.37 19.04
CA PRO A 162 8.02 -3.34 18.20
C PRO A 162 8.26 -2.47 16.95
N ASP A 163 8.02 -3.04 15.79
CA ASP A 163 8.12 -2.31 14.52
C ASP A 163 6.79 -1.62 14.21
N ASN A 164 6.62 -0.43 14.77
CA ASN A 164 5.46 0.41 14.47
C ASN A 164 5.70 1.15 13.14
N TRP A 165 5.38 0.50 12.02
CA TRP A 165 5.57 1.04 10.67
C TRP A 165 4.39 1.90 10.18
N LEU A 166 3.28 1.95 10.93
CA LEU A 166 2.07 2.73 10.62
C LEU A 166 1.79 3.87 11.63
N PRO A 167 2.77 4.69 12.01
CA PRO A 167 2.55 5.74 13.00
C PRO A 167 1.59 6.81 12.43
N GLY A 168 0.34 6.80 12.88
CA GLY A 168 -0.68 7.74 12.41
C GLY A 168 -1.35 7.35 11.08
N GLY A 169 -1.30 6.07 10.69
CA GLY A 169 -1.83 5.54 9.44
C GLY A 169 -0.82 5.63 8.28
N SER A 170 -1.08 4.91 7.22
CA SER A 170 -0.28 4.95 6.01
C SER A 170 -1.06 5.56 4.85
N VAL A 171 -0.48 6.54 4.18
CA VAL A 171 -1.04 7.16 2.97
C VAL A 171 -1.24 6.14 1.84
N TRP A 172 -0.46 5.05 1.87
CA TRP A 172 -0.51 3.98 0.87
C TRP A 172 -1.63 2.97 1.11
N LEU A 173 -2.18 2.89 2.32
CA LEU A 173 -3.25 1.96 2.67
C LEU A 173 -4.61 2.61 2.43
N VAL A 174 -5.35 2.08 1.46
CA VAL A 174 -6.69 2.57 1.13
C VAL A 174 -7.72 1.53 1.58
N PRO A 175 -8.52 1.80 2.61
CA PRO A 175 -9.56 0.88 3.07
C PRO A 175 -10.67 0.76 2.03
N VAL A 176 -11.21 -0.46 1.86
CA VAL A 176 -12.33 -0.76 0.95
C VAL A 176 -13.46 -1.43 1.74
N PRO A 177 -14.24 -0.69 2.53
CA PRO A 177 -15.28 -1.24 3.41
C PRO A 177 -16.36 -2.03 2.64
N SER A 178 -16.63 -1.67 1.39
CA SER A 178 -17.60 -2.37 0.55
C SER A 178 -17.22 -3.81 0.20
N LYS A 179 -15.97 -4.19 0.46
CA LYS A 179 -15.45 -5.56 0.27
C LYS A 179 -15.14 -6.24 1.59
N ALA A 180 -15.71 -5.78 2.68
CA ALA A 180 -15.56 -6.44 3.97
C ALA A 180 -16.17 -7.84 3.91
N VAL A 181 -15.49 -8.79 4.55
CA VAL A 181 -15.94 -10.18 4.68
C VAL A 181 -15.99 -10.55 6.16
N GLU A 182 -17.00 -11.33 6.50
CA GLU A 182 -17.13 -11.91 7.82
C GLU A 182 -16.29 -13.18 7.92
N VAL A 183 -15.44 -13.26 8.94
CA VAL A 183 -14.64 -14.45 9.25
C VAL A 183 -15.06 -14.95 10.62
N ARG A 184 -15.33 -16.23 10.72
CA ARG A 184 -15.80 -16.90 11.93
C ARG A 184 -14.65 -17.63 12.59
N PHE A 185 -14.45 -17.37 13.88
CA PHE A 185 -13.40 -17.94 14.70
C PHE A 185 -14.00 -18.75 15.82
N ASP A 186 -13.26 -19.74 16.28
CA ASP A 186 -13.66 -20.67 17.34
C ASP A 186 -14.97 -21.39 17.00
N GLY A 187 -15.75 -21.76 18.02
CA GLY A 187 -17.03 -22.41 17.85
C GLY A 187 -16.93 -23.94 17.67
N GLU A 188 -18.06 -24.51 17.30
CA GLU A 188 -18.23 -25.98 17.18
C GLU A 188 -18.68 -26.31 15.76
N LEU A 189 -18.09 -27.34 15.17
CA LEU A 189 -18.56 -27.90 13.91
C LEU A 189 -19.54 -29.05 14.25
N LYS A 190 -20.75 -28.96 13.73
CA LYS A 190 -21.72 -30.07 13.79
C LYS A 190 -21.88 -30.67 12.42
N GLU A 191 -21.73 -31.96 12.35
CA GLU A 191 -21.87 -32.76 11.14
C GLU A 191 -23.11 -33.65 11.24
N TYR A 192 -23.92 -33.66 10.19
CA TYR A 192 -25.08 -34.54 10.08
C TYR A 192 -25.34 -34.87 8.60
N TRP A 193 -26.11 -35.94 8.39
CA TRP A 193 -26.54 -36.34 7.05
C TRP A 193 -28.00 -35.97 6.84
N ASP A 194 -28.26 -35.23 5.76
CA ASP A 194 -29.61 -34.96 5.30
C ASP A 194 -29.81 -35.56 3.91
N ASN A 195 -30.66 -36.55 3.79
CA ASN A 195 -31.02 -37.21 2.53
C ASN A 195 -29.86 -37.60 1.60
N GLN A 196 -28.77 -38.06 2.06
CA GLN A 196 -27.52 -38.38 1.34
C GLN A 196 -26.50 -37.23 1.23
N TYR A 197 -26.83 -36.03 1.69
CA TYR A 197 -25.87 -34.94 1.73
C TYR A 197 -25.21 -34.88 3.11
N HIS A 198 -23.88 -34.82 3.09
CA HIS A 198 -23.12 -34.52 4.28
C HIS A 198 -23.18 -33.02 4.53
N CYS A 199 -23.79 -32.62 5.62
CA CYS A 199 -23.97 -31.24 6.02
C CYS A 199 -23.06 -30.91 7.20
N VAL A 200 -22.40 -29.80 7.13
CA VAL A 200 -21.55 -29.24 8.21
C VAL A 200 -22.07 -27.87 8.58
N THR A 201 -22.40 -27.68 9.86
CA THR A 201 -22.77 -26.37 10.38
C THR A 201 -21.73 -25.88 11.37
N HIS A 202 -21.52 -24.56 11.37
CA HIS A 202 -20.60 -23.91 12.30
C HIS A 202 -21.43 -23.08 13.29
N GLU A 203 -21.42 -23.45 14.55
CA GLU A 203 -22.23 -22.86 15.62
C GLU A 203 -21.33 -22.27 16.71
N ASN A 204 -21.91 -21.39 17.53
CA ASN A 204 -21.22 -20.77 18.70
C ASN A 204 -19.87 -20.09 18.38
N TYR A 205 -19.73 -19.55 17.16
CA TYR A 205 -18.52 -18.90 16.70
C TYR A 205 -18.50 -17.41 17.09
N THR A 206 -17.29 -16.84 17.17
CA THR A 206 -17.05 -15.39 17.22
C THR A 206 -16.88 -14.86 15.81
N SER A 207 -17.69 -13.88 15.43
CA SER A 207 -17.63 -13.27 14.11
C SER A 207 -16.81 -11.99 14.14
N VAL A 208 -15.85 -11.86 13.21
CA VAL A 208 -15.06 -10.64 13.01
C VAL A 208 -15.16 -10.21 11.56
N SER A 209 -15.48 -8.94 11.35
CA SER A 209 -15.53 -8.37 10.00
C SER A 209 -14.18 -7.80 9.60
N TYR A 210 -13.58 -8.33 8.53
CA TYR A 210 -12.33 -7.83 7.95
C TYR A 210 -12.61 -7.05 6.68
N THR A 211 -12.05 -5.86 6.58
CA THR A 211 -12.07 -5.09 5.33
C THR A 211 -10.77 -5.25 4.56
N HIS A 212 -10.83 -5.04 3.24
CA HIS A 212 -9.65 -5.02 2.40
C HIS A 212 -8.92 -3.68 2.55
N LEU A 213 -7.60 -3.76 2.66
CA LEU A 213 -6.70 -2.64 2.45
C LEU A 213 -5.99 -2.85 1.11
N THR A 214 -6.01 -1.85 0.24
CA THR A 214 -5.28 -1.92 -1.03
C THR A 214 -4.06 -1.04 -0.97
N LEU A 215 -2.90 -1.64 -1.29
CA LEU A 215 -1.72 -0.89 -1.67
C LEU A 215 -1.86 -0.52 -3.15
N PRO A 216 -1.72 0.75 -3.54
CA PRO A 216 -1.64 1.11 -4.93
C PRO A 216 -0.32 0.59 -5.50
N THR A 217 -0.41 -0.51 -6.23
CA THR A 217 0.69 -1.03 -7.03
C THR A 217 0.61 -0.46 -8.44
N THR A 218 1.74 -0.20 -9.01
CA THR A 218 1.93 0.40 -10.34
C THR A 218 1.56 -0.57 -11.47
#